data_d369625530b926e82cd35661bdede087
#
_entry.id   d369625530b926e82cd35661bdede087
#
_cell.length_a   1.000
_cell.length_b   1.000
_cell.length_c   1.000
_cell.angle_alpha   90.00
_cell.angle_beta   90.00
_cell.angle_gamma   90.00
#
_symmetry.space_group_name_H-M   'P 1'
#
loop_
_entity.id
_entity.type
_entity.pdbx_description
1 polymer ?
#
loop_
_entity_poly.entity_id
_entity_poly.type
_entity_poly.pdbx_seq_one_letter_code
_entity_poly.pdbx_strand_id
1 'polypeptide(L)'
;ELVGLADAESDAEKISEIIKTHLNPIPEFELSFEKDKDKTFVIVEVMKGQQTPYYYEGDGQLIAFMRIGNESVPATPSQLRELVLRGSGESYDSLKSRYDFSNMSFTKLKSVYKQRTGNAFEDTDYESFGLIDEKGNLTNAGALLADESPVRHSRLFCTRWNGLTKASGIVDALDDKEYTGSLVTLLQDGTDFVRNNSKKAWRKVGDGRIEMPDYPGRAVLE
;
A
#
# COMPACT_ATOMS: atom_id res chain seq x y z
N GLU A 1 -24.49 27.82 -13.95
CA GLU A 1 -24.57 29.18 -13.41
C GLU A 1 -24.54 29.09 -11.88
N LEU A 2 -23.69 29.86 -11.19
CA LEU A 2 -23.64 29.88 -9.73
C LEU A 2 -24.82 30.70 -9.21
N VAL A 3 -25.60 30.10 -8.31
CA VAL A 3 -26.76 30.73 -7.66
C VAL A 3 -26.34 31.09 -6.24
N GLY A 4 -26.32 32.40 -5.91
CA GLY A 4 -26.01 32.84 -4.55
C GLY A 4 -27.08 32.41 -3.54
N LEU A 5 -26.74 32.41 -2.25
CA LEU A 5 -27.66 32.13 -1.15
C LEU A 5 -28.36 33.40 -0.69
N ALA A 6 -29.64 33.28 -0.36
CA ALA A 6 -30.43 34.41 0.13
C ALA A 6 -30.09 34.75 1.61
N ASP A 7 -29.81 33.74 2.42
CA ASP A 7 -29.42 33.82 3.82
C ASP A 7 -28.27 32.85 4.10
N ALA A 8 -27.06 33.29 3.78
CA ALA A 8 -25.89 32.47 3.86
C ALA A 8 -25.52 32.09 5.32
N GLU A 9 -25.80 32.93 6.31
CA GLU A 9 -25.53 32.64 7.71
C GLU A 9 -26.44 31.52 8.23
N SER A 10 -27.77 31.63 7.99
CA SER A 10 -28.74 30.60 8.36
C SER A 10 -28.46 29.27 7.67
N ASP A 11 -28.06 29.29 6.38
CA ASP A 11 -27.73 28.07 5.65
C ASP A 11 -26.40 27.43 6.14
N ALA A 12 -25.41 28.24 6.52
CA ALA A 12 -24.18 27.75 7.15
C ALA A 12 -24.45 27.07 8.51
N GLU A 13 -25.33 27.65 9.33
CA GLU A 13 -25.73 27.04 10.60
C GLU A 13 -26.41 25.68 10.38
N LYS A 14 -27.34 25.58 9.43
CA LYS A 14 -28.00 24.31 9.09
C LYS A 14 -27.00 23.26 8.59
N ILE A 15 -26.06 23.65 7.73
CA ILE A 15 -25.01 22.75 7.24
C ILE A 15 -24.16 22.22 8.42
N SER A 16 -23.74 23.11 9.32
CA SER A 16 -22.99 22.75 10.52
C SER A 16 -23.78 21.79 11.42
N GLU A 17 -25.07 22.05 11.61
CA GLU A 17 -25.94 21.18 12.42
C GLU A 17 -26.11 19.80 11.79
N ILE A 18 -26.35 19.73 10.47
CA ILE A 18 -26.47 18.46 9.74
C ILE A 18 -25.17 17.65 9.88
N ILE A 19 -24.00 18.27 9.66
CA ILE A 19 -22.71 17.58 9.78
C ILE A 19 -22.53 17.02 11.20
N LYS A 20 -22.80 17.82 12.23
CA LYS A 20 -22.63 17.42 13.63
C LYS A 20 -23.62 16.38 14.09
N THR A 21 -24.85 16.37 13.52
CA THR A 21 -25.92 15.47 13.94
C THR A 21 -25.88 14.14 13.21
N HIS A 22 -25.42 14.14 11.95
CA HIS A 22 -25.53 12.97 11.09
C HIS A 22 -24.21 12.31 10.73
N LEU A 23 -23.06 12.85 11.19
CA LEU A 23 -21.76 12.23 10.93
C LEU A 23 -21.08 11.77 12.20
N ASN A 24 -20.57 10.55 12.18
CA ASN A 24 -19.87 9.91 13.30
C ASN A 24 -18.61 9.15 12.82
N PRO A 25 -17.40 9.46 13.30
CA PRO A 25 -17.07 10.67 14.09
C PRO A 25 -17.35 11.94 13.28
N ILE A 26 -17.45 13.08 13.99
CA ILE A 26 -17.63 14.38 13.34
C ILE A 26 -16.32 14.72 12.61
N PRO A 27 -16.34 15.00 11.28
CA PRO A 27 -15.14 15.40 10.57
C PRO A 27 -14.70 16.82 11.00
N GLU A 28 -13.41 17.08 10.87
CA GLU A 28 -12.89 18.44 10.99
C GLU A 28 -13.28 19.21 9.71
N PHE A 29 -13.99 20.34 9.89
CA PHE A 29 -14.44 21.16 8.76
C PHE A 29 -14.47 22.64 9.15
N GLU A 30 -14.31 23.49 8.15
CA GLU A 30 -14.45 24.93 8.26
C GLU A 30 -15.52 25.45 7.30
N LEU A 31 -16.23 26.50 7.75
CA LEU A 31 -17.19 27.22 6.96
C LEU A 31 -16.71 28.65 6.75
N SER A 32 -16.64 29.07 5.51
CA SER A 32 -16.30 30.43 5.13
C SER A 32 -17.31 31.02 4.14
N PHE A 33 -17.32 32.32 4.04
CA PHE A 33 -18.22 33.04 3.15
C PHE A 33 -17.43 33.76 2.07
N GLU A 34 -17.81 33.56 0.83
CA GLU A 34 -17.28 34.30 -0.31
C GLU A 34 -18.39 35.10 -0.99
N LYS A 35 -18.04 36.29 -1.48
CA LYS A 35 -18.91 37.15 -2.24
C LYS A 35 -18.37 37.28 -3.68
N ASP A 36 -19.21 36.95 -4.66
CA ASP A 36 -18.95 37.26 -6.05
C ASP A 36 -20.10 38.14 -6.57
N LYS A 37 -19.79 39.43 -6.87
CA LYS A 37 -20.75 40.48 -7.23
C LYS A 37 -21.80 40.64 -6.12
N ASP A 38 -23.07 40.36 -6.45
CA ASP A 38 -24.20 40.48 -5.53
C ASP A 38 -24.61 39.13 -4.92
N LYS A 39 -23.78 38.09 -5.09
CA LYS A 39 -24.06 36.72 -4.63
C LYS A 39 -23.14 36.36 -3.48
N THR A 40 -23.69 35.75 -2.44
CA THR A 40 -22.94 35.21 -1.31
C THR A 40 -22.98 33.69 -1.39
N PHE A 41 -21.83 33.06 -1.15
CA PHE A 41 -21.63 31.61 -1.15
C PHE A 41 -21.11 31.17 0.20
N VAL A 42 -21.47 29.97 0.61
CA VAL A 42 -20.84 29.25 1.74
C VAL A 42 -19.88 28.22 1.15
N ILE A 43 -18.63 28.27 1.60
CA ILE A 43 -17.61 27.28 1.28
C ILE A 43 -17.48 26.36 2.47
N VAL A 44 -17.62 25.05 2.22
CA VAL A 44 -17.38 24.01 3.22
C VAL A 44 -16.06 23.36 2.88
N GLU A 45 -15.05 23.61 3.69
CA GLU A 45 -13.76 22.93 3.60
C GLU A 45 -13.71 21.77 4.59
N VAL A 46 -13.53 20.56 4.10
CA VAL A 46 -13.45 19.35 4.92
C VAL A 46 -12.03 18.86 4.94
N MET A 47 -11.41 18.81 6.12
CA MET A 47 -10.03 18.38 6.30
C MET A 47 -9.88 16.87 6.10
N LYS A 48 -8.66 16.44 5.74
CA LYS A 48 -8.36 15.00 5.63
C LYS A 48 -8.52 14.32 6.99
N GLY A 49 -9.55 13.51 7.13
CA GLY A 49 -9.81 12.78 8.37
C GLY A 49 -8.79 11.65 8.63
N GLN A 50 -8.46 11.48 9.91
CA GLN A 50 -7.56 10.41 10.39
C GLN A 50 -8.30 9.27 11.10
N GLN A 51 -9.60 9.45 11.37
CA GLN A 51 -10.42 8.49 12.13
C GLN A 51 -11.43 7.74 11.23
N THR A 52 -11.02 7.40 10.02
CA THR A 52 -11.89 6.65 9.11
C THR A 52 -12.26 5.27 9.70
N PRO A 53 -13.46 4.76 9.41
CA PRO A 53 -14.50 5.32 8.54
C PRO A 53 -15.35 6.40 9.23
N TYR A 54 -15.76 7.39 8.46
CA TYR A 54 -16.81 8.33 8.86
C TYR A 54 -18.15 7.77 8.41
N TYR A 55 -19.10 7.66 9.34
CA TYR A 55 -20.41 7.11 9.08
C TYR A 55 -21.43 8.22 8.97
N TYR A 56 -22.34 8.07 8.03
CA TYR A 56 -23.64 8.75 8.09
C TYR A 56 -24.54 8.02 9.08
N GLU A 57 -25.08 8.75 10.04
CA GLU A 57 -25.99 8.26 11.04
C GLU A 57 -27.35 8.95 10.84
N GLY A 58 -28.33 8.21 10.38
CA GLY A 58 -29.69 8.73 10.12
C GLY A 58 -30.65 7.58 9.84
N ASP A 59 -31.93 7.80 10.15
CA ASP A 59 -33.02 6.82 9.94
C ASP A 59 -32.77 5.44 10.54
N GLY A 60 -32.00 5.37 11.65
CA GLY A 60 -31.61 4.12 12.29
C GLY A 60 -30.55 3.32 11.52
N GLN A 61 -29.90 3.94 10.55
CA GLN A 61 -28.81 3.34 9.76
C GLN A 61 -27.47 3.98 10.08
N LEU A 62 -26.42 3.18 9.99
CA LEU A 62 -25.02 3.61 10.11
C LEU A 62 -24.29 3.19 8.83
N ILE A 63 -24.01 4.13 7.95
CA ILE A 63 -23.48 3.85 6.62
C ILE A 63 -22.20 4.64 6.38
N ALA A 64 -21.10 3.95 6.06
CA ALA A 64 -19.92 4.59 5.52
C ALA A 64 -20.05 4.70 3.99
N PHE A 65 -19.77 5.88 3.45
CA PHE A 65 -19.76 6.11 2.01
C PHE A 65 -18.36 6.25 1.46
N MET A 66 -18.18 5.79 0.22
CA MET A 66 -16.97 5.99 -0.56
C MET A 66 -17.25 6.76 -1.84
N ARG A 67 -16.30 7.59 -2.23
CA ARG A 67 -16.37 8.28 -3.53
C ARG A 67 -15.80 7.38 -4.62
N ILE A 68 -16.66 7.03 -5.58
CA ILE A 68 -16.28 6.28 -6.78
C ILE A 68 -16.66 7.13 -8.00
N GLY A 69 -15.64 7.67 -8.66
CA GLY A 69 -15.86 8.62 -9.76
C GLY A 69 -16.57 9.88 -9.27
N ASN A 70 -17.77 10.14 -9.76
CA ASN A 70 -18.60 11.29 -9.38
C ASN A 70 -19.73 10.95 -8.40
N GLU A 71 -19.80 9.69 -7.90
CA GLU A 71 -20.87 9.21 -7.03
C GLU A 71 -20.35 8.86 -5.64
N SER A 72 -21.21 9.05 -4.62
CA SER A 72 -20.98 8.54 -3.27
C SER A 72 -21.82 7.29 -3.08
N VAL A 73 -21.16 6.15 -2.86
CA VAL A 73 -21.81 4.85 -2.72
C VAL A 73 -21.50 4.23 -1.35
N PRO A 74 -22.38 3.41 -0.78
CA PRO A 74 -22.10 2.69 0.44
C PRO A 74 -20.85 1.82 0.29
N ALA A 75 -19.96 1.85 1.30
CA ALA A 75 -18.75 1.04 1.30
C ALA A 75 -19.09 -0.45 1.40
N THR A 76 -18.47 -1.25 0.55
CA THR A 76 -18.54 -2.71 0.64
C THR A 76 -17.84 -3.22 1.90
N PRO A 77 -18.10 -4.46 2.39
CA PRO A 77 -17.41 -4.99 3.57
C PRO A 77 -15.88 -5.02 3.46
N SER A 78 -15.33 -5.17 2.25
CA SER A 78 -13.87 -5.11 2.03
C SER A 78 -13.33 -3.69 2.15
N GLN A 79 -14.02 -2.72 1.55
CA GLN A 79 -13.67 -1.30 1.65
C GLN A 79 -13.81 -0.77 3.08
N LEU A 80 -14.83 -1.23 3.80
CA LEU A 80 -15.01 -0.86 5.20
C LEU A 80 -13.84 -1.34 6.07
N ARG A 81 -13.38 -2.60 5.88
CA ARG A 81 -12.18 -3.09 6.57
C ARG A 81 -10.94 -2.25 6.27
N GLU A 82 -10.76 -1.86 5.03
CA GLU A 82 -9.64 -0.97 4.63
C GLU A 82 -9.73 0.40 5.31
N LEU A 83 -10.93 0.99 5.35
CA LEU A 83 -11.14 2.27 6.05
C LEU A 83 -10.84 2.18 7.55
N VAL A 84 -11.24 1.08 8.20
CA VAL A 84 -10.96 0.85 9.63
C VAL A 84 -9.46 0.76 9.88
N LEU A 85 -8.73 -0.02 9.08
CA LEU A 85 -7.26 -0.13 9.19
C LEU A 85 -6.58 1.23 8.99
N ARG A 86 -7.03 1.98 8.00
CA ARG A 86 -6.50 3.33 7.73
C ARG A 86 -6.76 4.29 8.89
N GLY A 87 -7.92 4.20 9.53
CA GLY A 87 -8.30 5.03 10.68
C GLY A 87 -7.61 4.65 11.99
N SER A 88 -7.23 3.39 12.16
CA SER A 88 -6.41 2.95 13.31
C SER A 88 -4.92 3.27 13.14
N GLY A 89 -4.50 3.73 11.95
CA GLY A 89 -3.09 3.91 11.63
C GLY A 89 -2.31 2.62 11.45
N GLU A 90 -3.03 1.49 11.41
CA GLU A 90 -2.48 0.17 11.16
C GLU A 90 -2.46 -0.15 9.67
N SER A 91 -1.43 -0.85 9.23
CA SER A 91 -1.36 -1.42 7.90
C SER A 91 -1.51 -2.93 7.97
N TYR A 92 -1.88 -3.56 6.86
CA TYR A 92 -2.06 -5.02 6.84
C TYR A 92 -0.83 -5.79 7.28
N ASP A 93 0.33 -5.30 6.97
CA ASP A 93 1.63 -5.89 7.31
C ASP A 93 1.93 -5.81 8.82
N SER A 94 1.47 -4.78 9.53
CA SER A 94 1.63 -4.62 10.98
C SER A 94 0.67 -5.48 11.81
N LEU A 95 -0.41 -5.98 11.21
CA LEU A 95 -1.38 -6.81 11.94
C LEU A 95 -0.77 -8.14 12.38
N LYS A 96 -1.21 -8.61 13.56
CA LYS A 96 -0.86 -9.95 14.05
C LYS A 96 -1.20 -11.02 13.03
N SER A 97 -0.23 -11.85 12.71
CA SER A 97 -0.37 -13.04 11.88
C SER A 97 -1.09 -14.16 12.66
N ARG A 98 -1.62 -15.13 11.93
CA ARG A 98 -2.14 -16.39 12.50
C ARG A 98 -1.06 -17.44 12.81
N TYR A 99 0.19 -17.12 12.53
CA TYR A 99 1.33 -18.01 12.72
C TYR A 99 2.15 -17.60 13.94
N ASP A 100 2.80 -18.57 14.60
CA ASP A 100 3.60 -18.31 15.79
C ASP A 100 5.05 -17.99 15.39
N PHE A 101 5.60 -16.95 16.00
CA PHE A 101 6.98 -16.52 15.78
C PHE A 101 8.00 -17.63 16.08
N SER A 102 7.77 -18.43 17.14
CA SER A 102 8.65 -19.52 17.54
C SER A 102 8.83 -20.63 16.50
N ASN A 103 7.92 -20.72 15.54
CA ASN A 103 7.96 -21.70 14.46
C ASN A 103 8.58 -21.14 13.18
N MET A 104 9.10 -19.89 13.21
CA MET A 104 9.66 -19.22 12.04
C MET A 104 11.17 -19.11 12.13
N SER A 105 11.82 -19.15 10.98
CA SER A 105 13.24 -18.92 10.80
C SER A 105 13.46 -17.68 9.92
N PHE A 106 14.53 -16.93 10.20
CA PHE A 106 14.86 -15.68 9.50
C PHE A 106 16.33 -15.63 9.08
N THR A 107 16.92 -16.79 8.80
CA THR A 107 18.34 -16.91 8.45
C THR A 107 18.72 -16.15 7.19
N LYS A 108 17.85 -16.20 6.17
CA LYS A 108 18.06 -15.47 4.91
C LYS A 108 17.99 -13.96 5.12
N LEU A 109 16.98 -13.50 5.87
CA LEU A 109 16.83 -12.09 6.22
C LEU A 109 18.06 -11.57 6.96
N LYS A 110 18.48 -12.27 8.02
CA LYS A 110 19.69 -11.94 8.79
C LYS A 110 20.96 -11.89 7.93
N SER A 111 21.10 -12.83 7.02
CA SER A 111 22.23 -12.88 6.09
C SER A 111 22.26 -11.68 5.14
N VAL A 112 21.12 -11.37 4.52
CA VAL A 112 20.99 -10.23 3.60
C VAL A 112 21.17 -8.90 4.33
N TYR A 113 20.62 -8.78 5.52
CA TYR A 113 20.77 -7.59 6.36
C TYR A 113 22.27 -7.34 6.65
N LYS A 114 22.98 -8.37 7.14
CA LYS A 114 24.42 -8.27 7.40
C LYS A 114 25.22 -7.93 6.16
N GLN A 115 24.90 -8.55 5.03
CA GLN A 115 25.58 -8.28 3.76
C GLN A 115 25.40 -6.83 3.30
N ARG A 116 24.22 -6.25 3.49
CA ARG A 116 23.89 -4.90 3.03
C ARG A 116 24.34 -3.80 3.98
N THR A 117 24.24 -4.04 5.28
CA THR A 117 24.52 -3.02 6.31
C THR A 117 25.89 -3.17 6.98
N GLY A 118 26.49 -4.36 6.91
CA GLY A 118 27.69 -4.73 7.68
C GLY A 118 27.41 -5.08 9.14
N ASN A 119 26.20 -4.88 9.65
CA ASN A 119 25.80 -5.09 11.03
C ASN A 119 25.15 -6.48 11.22
N ALA A 120 25.24 -7.01 12.43
CA ALA A 120 24.45 -8.18 12.82
C ALA A 120 22.97 -7.76 12.99
N PHE A 121 22.07 -8.72 12.76
CA PHE A 121 20.65 -8.56 13.04
C PHE A 121 20.40 -9.08 14.46
N GLU A 122 20.00 -8.20 15.35
CA GLU A 122 19.79 -8.50 16.76
C GLU A 122 18.33 -8.83 17.07
N ASP A 123 18.07 -9.36 18.26
CA ASP A 123 16.68 -9.75 18.63
C ASP A 123 15.74 -8.53 18.76
N THR A 124 16.25 -7.35 19.10
CA THR A 124 15.50 -6.10 19.13
C THR A 124 15.07 -5.62 17.73
N ASP A 125 15.76 -6.08 16.69
CA ASP A 125 15.47 -5.69 15.32
C ASP A 125 14.13 -6.30 14.82
N TYR A 126 13.72 -7.44 15.39
CA TYR A 126 12.43 -8.03 15.05
C TYR A 126 11.25 -7.10 15.33
N GLU A 127 11.29 -6.44 16.48
CA GLU A 127 10.24 -5.48 16.85
C GLU A 127 10.41 -4.15 16.11
N SER A 128 11.63 -3.61 16.03
CA SER A 128 11.92 -2.34 15.38
C SER A 128 11.60 -2.33 13.88
N PHE A 129 11.74 -3.47 13.21
CA PHE A 129 11.32 -3.65 11.81
C PHE A 129 9.87 -4.15 11.65
N GLY A 130 9.12 -4.27 12.75
CA GLY A 130 7.74 -4.68 12.71
C GLY A 130 7.50 -6.13 12.28
N LEU A 131 8.48 -7.02 12.47
CA LEU A 131 8.32 -8.45 12.21
C LEU A 131 7.54 -9.16 13.33
N ILE A 132 7.61 -8.61 14.53
CA ILE A 132 6.78 -8.94 15.68
C ILE A 132 6.15 -7.66 16.22
N ASP A 133 5.01 -7.81 16.90
CA ASP A 133 4.37 -6.72 17.63
C ASP A 133 5.00 -6.55 19.05
N GLU A 134 4.60 -5.51 19.79
CA GLU A 134 5.05 -5.21 21.15
C GLU A 134 4.81 -6.37 22.16
N LYS A 135 3.93 -7.32 21.80
CA LYS A 135 3.62 -8.50 22.59
C LYS A 135 4.40 -9.74 22.16
N GLY A 136 5.31 -9.58 21.19
CA GLY A 136 6.10 -10.67 20.62
C GLY A 136 5.33 -11.58 19.65
N ASN A 137 4.14 -11.19 19.18
CA ASN A 137 3.41 -11.98 18.20
C ASN A 137 3.96 -11.67 16.79
N LEU A 138 4.05 -12.70 15.94
CA LEU A 138 4.43 -12.56 14.55
C LEU A 138 3.42 -11.68 13.81
N THR A 139 3.90 -10.68 13.08
CA THR A 139 3.09 -9.85 12.18
C THR A 139 2.94 -10.51 10.80
N ASN A 140 2.06 -9.96 9.95
CA ASN A 140 1.97 -10.41 8.56
C ASN A 140 3.27 -10.12 7.78
N ALA A 141 3.95 -9.01 8.08
CA ALA A 141 5.29 -8.72 7.52
C ALA A 141 6.29 -9.80 7.91
N GLY A 142 6.32 -10.17 9.21
CA GLY A 142 7.17 -11.24 9.68
C GLY A 142 6.90 -12.57 8.99
N ALA A 143 5.63 -12.94 8.82
CA ALA A 143 5.24 -14.16 8.13
C ALA A 143 5.67 -14.19 6.65
N LEU A 144 5.65 -13.05 5.97
CA LEU A 144 6.09 -12.91 4.57
C LEU A 144 7.62 -12.96 4.43
N LEU A 145 8.35 -12.51 5.45
CA LEU A 145 9.82 -12.45 5.46
C LEU A 145 10.49 -13.69 6.06
N ALA A 146 9.73 -14.58 6.70
CA ALA A 146 10.24 -15.84 7.21
C ALA A 146 10.84 -16.71 6.09
N ASP A 147 11.89 -17.47 6.38
CA ASP A 147 12.65 -18.27 5.40
C ASP A 147 11.76 -19.23 4.60
N GLU A 148 10.81 -19.86 5.28
CA GLU A 148 9.78 -20.71 4.70
C GLU A 148 8.42 -20.01 4.90
N SER A 149 8.19 -18.96 4.14
CA SER A 149 6.97 -18.18 4.30
C SER A 149 5.72 -19.07 4.30
N PRO A 150 4.94 -19.08 5.39
CA PRO A 150 3.72 -19.88 5.47
C PRO A 150 2.59 -19.31 4.62
N VAL A 151 2.80 -18.15 4.00
CA VAL A 151 1.82 -17.44 3.19
C VAL A 151 1.78 -18.03 1.79
N ARG A 152 0.81 -18.91 1.53
CA ARG A 152 0.69 -19.64 0.25
C ARG A 152 0.55 -18.76 -0.99
N HIS A 153 0.13 -17.51 -0.83
CA HIS A 153 -0.05 -16.55 -1.92
C HIS A 153 1.17 -15.66 -2.13
N SER A 154 2.25 -15.88 -1.35
CA SER A 154 3.53 -15.21 -1.57
C SER A 154 4.21 -15.81 -2.80
N ARG A 155 3.89 -15.27 -3.98
CA ARG A 155 4.33 -15.77 -5.28
C ARG A 155 4.75 -14.63 -6.18
N LEU A 156 5.72 -14.92 -7.03
CA LEU A 156 6.18 -14.02 -8.08
C LEU A 156 6.10 -14.73 -9.43
N PHE A 157 5.38 -14.15 -10.38
CA PHE A 157 5.30 -14.62 -11.75
C PHE A 157 6.17 -13.75 -12.63
N CYS A 158 7.11 -14.35 -13.33
CA CYS A 158 8.05 -13.67 -14.20
C CYS A 158 7.91 -14.22 -15.61
N THR A 159 7.58 -13.36 -16.57
CA THR A 159 7.43 -13.75 -17.97
C THR A 159 8.28 -12.84 -18.87
N ARG A 160 9.13 -13.42 -19.72
CA ARG A 160 9.82 -12.71 -20.78
C ARG A 160 9.03 -12.87 -22.10
N TRP A 161 8.44 -11.78 -22.54
CA TRP A 161 7.70 -11.74 -23.80
C TRP A 161 8.64 -11.70 -25.01
N ASN A 162 8.18 -12.28 -26.13
CA ASN A 162 8.86 -12.22 -27.41
C ASN A 162 8.48 -10.93 -28.16
N GLY A 163 9.04 -9.79 -27.75
CA GLY A 163 8.76 -8.47 -28.32
C GLY A 163 8.20 -7.50 -27.30
N LEU A 164 7.68 -6.36 -27.79
CA LEU A 164 7.20 -5.26 -26.94
C LEU A 164 5.75 -5.42 -26.47
N THR A 165 5.03 -6.38 -27.02
CA THR A 165 3.62 -6.65 -26.68
C THR A 165 3.39 -8.13 -26.46
N LYS A 166 2.30 -8.48 -25.74
CA LYS A 166 1.90 -9.87 -25.46
C LYS A 166 1.49 -10.69 -26.70
N ALA A 167 1.38 -10.09 -27.86
CA ALA A 167 0.85 -10.73 -29.08
C ALA A 167 1.76 -10.44 -30.30
N SER A 168 3.06 -10.72 -30.20
CA SER A 168 4.02 -10.38 -31.25
C SER A 168 4.62 -11.60 -31.95
N GLY A 169 3.84 -12.56 -32.40
CA GLY A 169 4.32 -13.64 -33.25
C GLY A 169 3.76 -15.03 -32.93
N ILE A 170 4.41 -16.08 -33.47
CA ILE A 170 4.03 -17.48 -33.27
C ILE A 170 4.39 -17.97 -31.86
N VAL A 171 5.42 -17.34 -31.25
CA VAL A 171 5.87 -17.62 -29.88
C VAL A 171 5.66 -16.36 -29.04
N ASP A 172 4.76 -16.44 -28.07
CA ASP A 172 4.38 -15.30 -27.23
C ASP A 172 5.40 -15.03 -26.12
N ALA A 173 5.85 -16.06 -25.42
CA ALA A 173 6.80 -15.94 -24.31
C ALA A 173 8.08 -16.74 -24.59
N LEU A 174 9.24 -16.17 -24.22
CA LEU A 174 10.57 -16.78 -24.36
C LEU A 174 11.03 -17.48 -23.07
N ASP A 175 10.53 -17.03 -21.91
CA ASP A 175 10.77 -17.64 -20.61
C ASP A 175 9.59 -17.32 -19.69
N ASP A 176 9.21 -18.28 -18.85
CA ASP A 176 8.13 -18.13 -17.88
C ASP A 176 8.43 -18.93 -16.63
N LYS A 177 8.38 -18.26 -15.46
CA LYS A 177 8.69 -18.88 -14.18
C LYS A 177 7.77 -18.37 -13.08
N GLU A 178 7.40 -19.29 -12.21
CA GLU A 178 6.74 -19.01 -10.94
C GLU A 178 7.72 -19.29 -9.79
N TYR A 179 7.85 -18.33 -8.89
CA TYR A 179 8.63 -18.42 -7.67
C TYR A 179 7.71 -18.31 -6.46
N THR A 180 8.04 -19.04 -5.39
CA THR A 180 7.28 -19.05 -4.13
C THR A 180 8.24 -18.94 -2.94
N GLY A 181 7.74 -18.46 -1.80
CA GLY A 181 8.51 -18.42 -0.56
C GLY A 181 8.61 -17.05 0.08
N SER A 182 9.68 -16.83 0.81
CA SER A 182 9.98 -15.57 1.49
C SER A 182 10.14 -14.42 0.50
N LEU A 183 9.69 -13.21 0.88
CA LEU A 183 9.91 -12.00 0.07
C LEU A 183 11.41 -11.76 -0.21
N VAL A 184 12.30 -12.13 0.72
CA VAL A 184 13.76 -12.07 0.50
C VAL A 184 14.18 -12.96 -0.66
N THR A 185 13.64 -14.18 -0.71
CA THR A 185 13.91 -15.12 -1.80
C THR A 185 13.30 -14.64 -3.12
N LEU A 186 12.03 -14.20 -3.08
CA LEU A 186 11.34 -13.71 -4.28
C LEU A 186 12.03 -12.48 -4.90
N LEU A 187 12.57 -11.58 -4.08
CA LEU A 187 13.35 -10.44 -4.56
C LEU A 187 14.62 -10.90 -5.28
N GLN A 188 15.33 -11.88 -4.73
CA GLN A 188 16.54 -12.45 -5.36
C GLN A 188 16.19 -13.16 -6.66
N ASP A 189 15.17 -14.03 -6.64
CA ASP A 189 14.74 -14.82 -7.80
C ASP A 189 14.26 -13.90 -8.94
N GLY A 190 13.49 -12.86 -8.62
CA GLY A 190 13.05 -11.87 -9.61
C GLY A 190 14.22 -11.09 -10.21
N THR A 191 15.18 -10.69 -9.39
CA THR A 191 16.40 -10.03 -9.84
C THR A 191 17.22 -10.94 -10.76
N ASP A 192 17.36 -12.19 -10.40
CA ASP A 192 18.11 -13.18 -11.20
C ASP A 192 17.36 -13.51 -12.51
N PHE A 193 16.02 -13.58 -12.48
CA PHE A 193 15.23 -13.74 -13.68
C PHE A 193 15.47 -12.59 -14.67
N VAL A 194 15.37 -11.33 -14.21
CA VAL A 194 15.64 -10.16 -15.07
C VAL A 194 17.08 -10.20 -15.59
N ARG A 195 18.05 -10.46 -14.74
CA ARG A 195 19.47 -10.56 -15.11
C ARG A 195 19.71 -11.62 -16.19
N ASN A 196 19.10 -12.79 -16.04
CA ASN A 196 19.30 -13.91 -16.96
C ASN A 196 18.58 -13.70 -18.30
N ASN A 197 17.49 -12.94 -18.29
CA ASN A 197 16.68 -12.68 -19.45
C ASN A 197 17.03 -11.37 -20.18
N SER A 198 17.95 -10.57 -19.64
CA SER A 198 18.43 -9.32 -20.23
C SER A 198 19.66 -9.52 -21.09
N LYS A 199 19.85 -8.66 -22.09
CA LYS A 199 21.07 -8.64 -22.88
C LYS A 199 22.24 -8.18 -22.02
N LYS A 200 23.40 -8.81 -22.19
CA LYS A 200 24.62 -8.46 -21.48
C LYS A 200 25.69 -8.06 -22.46
N ALA A 201 26.04 -6.78 -22.49
CA ALA A 201 27.28 -6.34 -23.06
C ALA A 201 28.38 -6.34 -22.00
N TRP A 202 29.62 -6.51 -22.38
CA TRP A 202 30.75 -6.37 -21.50
C TRP A 202 31.95 -5.78 -22.24
N ARG A 203 32.83 -5.09 -21.52
CA ARG A 203 34.12 -4.68 -22.05
C ARG A 203 35.26 -5.13 -21.13
N LYS A 204 36.41 -5.39 -21.75
CA LYS A 204 37.61 -5.71 -20.99
C LYS A 204 38.21 -4.46 -20.37
N VAL A 205 38.58 -4.53 -19.08
CA VAL A 205 39.26 -3.47 -18.36
C VAL A 205 40.40 -4.11 -17.55
N GLY A 206 41.64 -3.88 -18.00
CA GLY A 206 42.79 -4.59 -17.43
C GLY A 206 42.67 -6.11 -17.64
N ASP A 207 42.87 -6.88 -16.56
CA ASP A 207 42.72 -8.35 -16.55
C ASP A 207 41.28 -8.81 -16.26
N GLY A 208 40.36 -7.91 -16.01
CA GLY A 208 38.95 -8.20 -15.73
C GLY A 208 38.01 -7.76 -16.84
N ARG A 209 36.70 -7.97 -16.59
CA ARG A 209 35.63 -7.47 -17.44
C ARG A 209 34.58 -6.71 -16.62
N ILE A 210 34.02 -5.65 -17.21
CA ILE A 210 32.89 -4.94 -16.65
C ILE A 210 31.65 -5.31 -17.46
N GLU A 211 30.61 -5.83 -16.82
CA GLU A 211 29.31 -6.11 -17.43
C GLU A 211 28.51 -4.82 -17.53
N MET A 212 27.85 -4.63 -18.65
CA MET A 212 26.94 -3.50 -18.94
C MET A 212 25.56 -4.07 -19.29
N PRO A 213 24.70 -4.32 -18.30
CA PRO A 213 23.35 -4.78 -18.55
C PRO A 213 22.55 -3.71 -19.30
N ASP A 214 21.59 -4.13 -20.10
CA ASP A 214 20.68 -3.24 -20.84
C ASP A 214 19.47 -2.76 -20.01
N TYR A 215 19.47 -3.05 -18.71
CA TYR A 215 18.47 -2.59 -17.75
C TYR A 215 19.12 -1.87 -16.57
N PRO A 216 18.44 -0.89 -15.96
CA PRO A 216 18.92 -0.24 -14.75
C PRO A 216 18.75 -1.20 -13.55
N GLY A 217 19.84 -1.80 -13.09
CA GLY A 217 19.82 -2.81 -12.02
C GLY A 217 19.16 -2.31 -10.71
N ARG A 218 19.26 -1.01 -10.42
CA ARG A 218 18.57 -0.39 -9.27
C ARG A 218 17.05 -0.42 -9.40
N ALA A 219 16.50 -0.16 -10.57
CA ALA A 219 15.06 -0.17 -10.80
C ALA A 219 14.40 -1.55 -10.66
N VAL A 220 15.17 -2.61 -10.56
CA VAL A 220 14.68 -3.97 -10.29
C VAL A 220 14.70 -4.29 -8.80
N LEU A 221 15.53 -3.58 -8.03
CA LEU A 221 15.74 -3.80 -6.58
C LEU A 221 14.97 -2.79 -5.71
N GLU A 222 14.56 -1.67 -6.27
CA GLU A 222 13.74 -0.61 -5.66
C GLU A 222 12.26 -0.77 -6.04
#